data_1844209efc797080d44f0b8c29430712
#
_entry.id   1844209efc797080d44f0b8c29430712
#
_cell.length_a   1.000
_cell.length_b   1.000
_cell.length_c   1.000
_cell.angle_alpha   90.00
_cell.angle_beta   90.00
_cell.angle_gamma   90.00
#
_symmetry.space_group_name_H-M   'P 1'
#
loop_
_entity.id
_entity.type
_entity.pdbx_description
1 polymer ?
#
loop_
_entity_poly.entity_id
_entity_poly.type
_entity_poly.pdbx_seq_one_letter_code
_entity_poly.pdbx_strand_id
1 'polypeptide(L)'
;GAQAEEIFSRWESVPVYTAEFEVLKQLTGFGLTRGMLCAMERLSLKSVEEVCKNARRIAVLENVVNPTNVGAIFRSAAALNMDAVLLTPACSDPLYRRAARVSMGTVFQVPWTFFDKKKVSWPDEGIQLLKEMGFQTAAMALTDDSVSIDDKNLMAEEKLAIVLGTEGEGLAKHTIATCDYTVK
;
A
#
# COMPACT_ATOMS: atom_id res chain seq x y z
N GLY A 1 7.59 -16.10 -27.02
CA GLY A 1 6.56 -15.46 -27.86
C GLY A 1 6.81 -13.96 -27.97
N ALA A 2 6.15 -13.26 -28.91
CA ALA A 2 6.42 -11.86 -29.28
C ALA A 2 6.46 -10.88 -28.08
N GLN A 3 5.61 -11.04 -27.07
CA GLN A 3 5.66 -10.20 -25.86
C GLN A 3 6.94 -10.40 -25.02
N ALA A 4 7.45 -11.62 -24.97
CA ALA A 4 8.71 -11.90 -24.28
C ALA A 4 9.90 -11.29 -25.03
N GLU A 5 9.91 -11.40 -26.34
CA GLU A 5 10.94 -10.82 -27.21
C GLU A 5 10.97 -9.28 -27.11
N GLU A 6 9.79 -8.64 -27.05
CA GLU A 6 9.70 -7.19 -26.84
C GLU A 6 10.27 -6.77 -25.49
N ILE A 7 10.01 -7.52 -24.41
CA ILE A 7 10.57 -7.23 -23.09
C ILE A 7 12.09 -7.44 -23.10
N PHE A 8 12.58 -8.52 -23.69
CA PHE A 8 14.00 -8.85 -23.71
C PHE A 8 14.81 -7.86 -24.57
N SER A 9 14.22 -7.34 -25.65
CA SER A 9 14.89 -6.34 -26.49
C SER A 9 15.19 -5.02 -25.76
N ARG A 10 14.51 -4.75 -24.65
CA ARG A 10 14.71 -3.55 -23.84
C ARG A 10 15.83 -3.69 -22.78
N TRP A 11 16.30 -4.93 -22.53
CA TRP A 11 17.21 -5.25 -21.44
C TRP A 11 18.29 -6.23 -21.87
N GLU A 12 19.28 -5.76 -22.64
CA GLU A 12 20.33 -6.60 -23.24
C GLU A 12 21.21 -7.34 -22.23
N SER A 13 21.29 -6.87 -20.97
CA SER A 13 22.17 -7.44 -19.94
C SER A 13 21.44 -8.35 -18.93
N VAL A 14 20.14 -8.60 -19.07
CA VAL A 14 19.39 -9.43 -18.14
C VAL A 14 19.49 -10.91 -18.54
N PRO A 15 19.95 -11.81 -17.63
CA PRO A 15 19.96 -13.24 -17.90
C PRO A 15 18.54 -13.79 -18.13
N VAL A 16 18.33 -14.48 -19.24
CA VAL A 16 17.08 -15.14 -19.59
C VAL A 16 17.27 -16.64 -19.63
N TYR A 17 16.53 -17.34 -18.79
CA TYR A 17 16.54 -18.80 -18.74
C TYR A 17 15.25 -19.35 -19.32
N THR A 18 15.35 -20.33 -20.21
CA THR A 18 14.20 -21.01 -20.80
C THR A 18 14.22 -22.49 -20.42
N ALA A 19 13.06 -23.04 -20.14
CA ALA A 19 12.90 -24.47 -19.84
C ALA A 19 11.49 -24.92 -20.20
N GLU A 20 11.30 -26.23 -20.29
CA GLU A 20 9.99 -26.84 -20.44
C GLU A 20 9.08 -26.54 -19.25
N PHE A 21 7.76 -26.50 -19.49
CA PHE A 21 6.77 -26.13 -18.49
C PHE A 21 6.86 -26.94 -17.19
N GLU A 22 7.09 -28.26 -17.27
CA GLU A 22 7.19 -29.11 -16.09
C GLU A 22 8.46 -28.82 -15.26
N VAL A 23 9.56 -28.43 -15.89
CA VAL A 23 10.78 -27.98 -15.20
C VAL A 23 10.52 -26.66 -14.47
N LEU A 24 9.88 -25.70 -15.14
CA LEU A 24 9.51 -24.42 -14.53
C LEU A 24 8.55 -24.60 -13.36
N LYS A 25 7.58 -25.51 -13.46
CA LYS A 25 6.64 -25.85 -12.40
C LYS A 25 7.35 -26.47 -11.18
N GLN A 26 8.35 -27.31 -11.39
CA GLN A 26 9.16 -27.88 -10.29
C GLN A 26 9.96 -26.79 -9.57
N LEU A 27 10.57 -25.86 -10.29
CA LEU A 27 11.34 -24.75 -9.74
C LEU A 27 10.47 -23.78 -8.93
N THR A 28 9.25 -23.53 -9.38
CA THR A 28 8.37 -22.53 -8.79
C THR A 28 7.41 -23.10 -7.74
N GLY A 29 7.22 -24.41 -7.72
CA GLY A 29 6.22 -25.08 -6.90
C GLY A 29 4.76 -24.89 -7.34
N PHE A 30 4.52 -24.24 -8.49
CA PHE A 30 3.20 -24.01 -9.08
C PHE A 30 3.26 -23.84 -10.59
N GLY A 31 2.15 -24.07 -11.29
CA GLY A 31 2.07 -23.88 -12.75
C GLY A 31 2.10 -22.40 -13.14
N LEU A 32 2.98 -22.04 -14.06
CA LEU A 32 3.08 -20.68 -14.62
C LEU A 32 2.01 -20.44 -15.67
N THR A 33 0.88 -19.90 -15.29
CA THR A 33 -0.27 -19.68 -16.20
C THR A 33 0.03 -18.71 -17.36
N ARG A 34 1.03 -17.83 -17.20
CA ARG A 34 1.48 -16.88 -18.23
C ARG A 34 2.88 -17.14 -18.73
N GLY A 35 3.51 -18.25 -18.31
CA GLY A 35 4.77 -18.77 -18.84
C GLY A 35 6.03 -17.97 -18.53
N MET A 36 5.98 -16.93 -17.68
CA MET A 36 7.14 -16.10 -17.37
C MET A 36 7.16 -15.67 -15.90
N LEU A 37 8.37 -15.65 -15.32
CA LEU A 37 8.69 -15.07 -14.02
C LEU A 37 9.85 -14.10 -14.16
N CYS A 38 9.83 -13.02 -13.39
CA CYS A 38 10.93 -12.08 -13.27
C CYS A 38 11.38 -11.99 -11.83
N ALA A 39 12.69 -12.06 -11.59
CA ALA A 39 13.31 -11.65 -10.34
C ALA A 39 13.83 -10.22 -10.51
N MET A 40 13.49 -9.34 -9.56
CA MET A 40 13.86 -7.93 -9.61
C MET A 40 14.48 -7.53 -8.28
N GLU A 41 15.49 -6.66 -8.34
CA GLU A 41 16.07 -6.07 -7.15
C GLU A 41 15.07 -5.09 -6.52
N ARG A 42 14.95 -5.14 -5.20
CA ARG A 42 14.10 -4.21 -4.46
C ARG A 42 14.81 -2.88 -4.29
N LEU A 43 14.16 -1.81 -4.69
CA LEU A 43 14.64 -0.47 -4.40
C LEU A 43 14.53 -0.16 -2.91
N SER A 44 15.44 0.65 -2.41
CA SER A 44 15.34 1.19 -1.04
C SER A 44 14.06 2.02 -0.90
N LEU A 45 13.34 1.79 0.20
CA LEU A 45 12.15 2.57 0.49
C LEU A 45 12.53 4.01 0.85
N LYS A 46 11.76 4.95 0.35
CA LYS A 46 11.84 6.36 0.72
C LYS A 46 11.28 6.57 2.12
N SER A 47 11.63 7.68 2.76
CA SER A 47 11.01 8.07 4.03
C SER A 47 9.54 8.48 3.85
N VAL A 48 8.78 8.55 4.95
CA VAL A 48 7.39 9.03 4.94
C VAL A 48 7.32 10.45 4.38
N GLU A 49 8.24 11.30 4.78
CA GLU A 49 8.31 12.70 4.36
C GLU A 49 8.59 12.82 2.85
N GLU A 50 9.48 11.99 2.31
CA GLU A 50 9.78 11.97 0.88
C GLU A 50 8.60 11.48 0.05
N VAL A 51 7.90 10.44 0.51
CA VAL A 51 6.72 9.88 -0.19
C VAL A 51 5.57 10.85 -0.16
N CYS A 52 5.37 11.57 0.95
CA CYS A 52 4.24 12.48 1.15
C CYS A 52 4.53 13.94 0.81
N LYS A 53 5.72 14.28 0.32
CA LYS A 53 6.16 15.69 0.09
C LYS A 53 5.13 16.56 -0.64
N ASN A 54 4.48 16.03 -1.67
CA ASN A 54 3.49 16.74 -2.47
C ASN A 54 2.10 16.11 -2.37
N ALA A 55 1.91 15.16 -1.43
CA ALA A 55 0.68 14.43 -1.28
C ALA A 55 -0.39 15.28 -0.58
N ARG A 56 -1.64 15.12 -1.02
CA ARG A 56 -2.84 15.73 -0.43
C ARG A 56 -3.83 14.69 0.08
N ARG A 57 -3.87 13.54 -0.54
CA ARG A 57 -4.77 12.42 -0.19
C ARG A 57 -3.97 11.14 -0.06
N ILE A 58 -3.86 10.62 1.15
CA ILE A 58 -3.10 9.40 1.41
C ILE A 58 -3.93 8.37 2.17
N ALA A 59 -3.63 7.10 1.96
CA ALA A 59 -4.15 6.02 2.77
C ALA A 59 -3.07 5.53 3.76
N VAL A 60 -3.46 5.25 4.98
CA VAL A 60 -2.61 4.66 6.01
C VAL A 60 -3.20 3.31 6.41
N LEU A 61 -2.43 2.24 6.28
CA LEU A 61 -2.86 0.89 6.62
C LEU A 61 -2.34 0.52 8.01
N GLU A 62 -3.24 0.25 8.93
CA GLU A 62 -2.90 -0.22 10.28
C GLU A 62 -3.04 -1.75 10.36
N ASN A 63 -1.90 -2.42 10.50
CA ASN A 63 -1.81 -3.87 10.77
C ASN A 63 -2.56 -4.77 9.76
N VAL A 64 -2.68 -4.33 8.52
CA VAL A 64 -3.32 -5.11 7.44
C VAL A 64 -2.40 -6.26 7.04
N VAL A 65 -2.54 -7.40 7.71
CA VAL A 65 -1.66 -8.57 7.54
C VAL A 65 -2.05 -9.47 6.36
N ASN A 66 -3.26 -9.34 5.83
CA ASN A 66 -3.70 -10.12 4.68
C ASN A 66 -3.18 -9.47 3.37
N PRO A 67 -2.28 -10.14 2.62
CA PRO A 67 -1.74 -9.59 1.39
C PRO A 67 -2.80 -9.36 0.30
N THR A 68 -3.93 -10.07 0.35
CA THR A 68 -5.05 -9.83 -0.55
C THR A 68 -5.68 -8.45 -0.28
N ASN A 69 -5.88 -8.11 1.00
CA ASN A 69 -6.45 -6.82 1.40
C ASN A 69 -5.49 -5.67 1.09
N VAL A 70 -4.18 -5.84 1.35
CA VAL A 70 -3.16 -4.87 0.92
C VAL A 70 -3.26 -4.61 -0.58
N GLY A 71 -3.27 -5.66 -1.40
CA GLY A 71 -3.38 -5.53 -2.85
C GLY A 71 -4.69 -4.85 -3.30
N ALA A 72 -5.82 -5.17 -2.66
CA ALA A 72 -7.12 -4.56 -2.95
C ALA A 72 -7.13 -3.06 -2.60
N ILE A 73 -6.53 -2.67 -1.46
CA ILE A 73 -6.40 -1.27 -1.06
C ILE A 73 -5.55 -0.49 -2.06
N PHE A 74 -4.40 -1.03 -2.50
CA PHE A 74 -3.59 -0.39 -3.53
C PHE A 74 -4.35 -0.17 -4.84
N ARG A 75 -5.16 -1.15 -5.27
CA ARG A 75 -6.00 -1.00 -6.46
C ARG A 75 -7.05 0.09 -6.29
N SER A 76 -7.69 0.16 -5.12
CA SER A 76 -8.65 1.22 -4.79
C SER A 76 -7.98 2.58 -4.68
N ALA A 77 -6.82 2.66 -4.03
CA ALA A 77 -6.03 3.89 -3.93
C ALA A 77 -5.67 4.46 -5.31
N ALA A 78 -5.22 3.62 -6.24
CA ALA A 78 -4.96 4.03 -7.62
C ALA A 78 -6.24 4.52 -8.33
N ALA A 79 -7.35 3.80 -8.19
CA ALA A 79 -8.63 4.17 -8.81
C ALA A 79 -9.19 5.50 -8.27
N LEU A 80 -8.93 5.81 -7.00
CA LEU A 80 -9.35 7.04 -6.33
C LEU A 80 -8.31 8.16 -6.41
N ASN A 81 -7.23 7.98 -7.19
CA ASN A 81 -6.13 8.94 -7.33
C ASN A 81 -5.52 9.35 -5.97
N MET A 82 -5.35 8.39 -5.06
CA MET A 82 -4.60 8.65 -3.84
C MET A 82 -3.12 8.87 -4.17
N ASP A 83 -2.51 9.86 -3.54
CA ASP A 83 -1.13 10.27 -3.83
C ASP A 83 -0.10 9.32 -3.23
N ALA A 84 -0.44 8.65 -2.12
CA ALA A 84 0.45 7.71 -1.46
C ALA A 84 -0.31 6.70 -0.58
N VAL A 85 0.37 5.59 -0.26
CA VAL A 85 -0.05 4.61 0.74
C VAL A 85 1.07 4.43 1.77
N LEU A 86 0.74 4.63 3.04
CA LEU A 86 1.65 4.36 4.16
C LEU A 86 1.21 3.09 4.89
N LEU A 87 2.18 2.34 5.40
CA LEU A 87 1.90 1.08 6.08
C LEU A 87 2.57 1.05 7.46
N THR A 88 1.83 0.58 8.47
CA THR A 88 2.47 0.26 9.75
C THR A 88 3.35 -0.99 9.62
N PRO A 89 4.36 -1.17 10.50
CA PRO A 89 5.35 -2.24 10.35
C PRO A 89 4.78 -3.67 10.35
N ALA A 90 3.58 -3.88 10.89
CA ALA A 90 2.92 -5.19 10.93
C ALA A 90 2.14 -5.52 9.65
N CYS A 91 1.98 -4.59 8.73
CA CYS A 91 1.30 -4.86 7.45
C CYS A 91 2.07 -5.86 6.60
N SER A 92 1.35 -6.63 5.79
CA SER A 92 1.97 -7.42 4.73
C SER A 92 2.68 -6.54 3.71
N ASP A 93 3.80 -7.05 3.21
CA ASP A 93 4.60 -6.39 2.17
C ASP A 93 3.79 -6.24 0.87
N PRO A 94 3.63 -5.01 0.33
CA PRO A 94 2.92 -4.78 -0.93
C PRO A 94 3.55 -5.50 -2.14
N LEU A 95 4.86 -5.79 -2.10
CA LEU A 95 5.56 -6.53 -3.14
C LEU A 95 5.45 -8.05 -2.97
N TYR A 96 4.80 -8.53 -1.91
CA TYR A 96 4.50 -9.96 -1.81
C TYR A 96 3.65 -10.39 -3.01
N ARG A 97 4.01 -11.53 -3.62
CA ARG A 97 3.42 -11.98 -4.90
C ARG A 97 1.89 -11.89 -4.96
N ARG A 98 1.21 -12.24 -3.87
CA ARG A 98 -0.25 -12.21 -3.81
C ARG A 98 -0.79 -10.77 -3.80
N ALA A 99 -0.18 -9.88 -3.02
CA ALA A 99 -0.55 -8.47 -2.98
C ALA A 99 -0.34 -7.81 -4.35
N ALA A 100 0.84 -7.98 -4.95
CA ALA A 100 1.15 -7.45 -6.28
C ALA A 100 0.17 -7.93 -7.36
N ARG A 101 -0.24 -9.21 -7.33
CA ARG A 101 -1.23 -9.76 -8.27
C ARG A 101 -2.63 -9.17 -8.07
N VAL A 102 -3.10 -9.10 -6.82
CA VAL A 102 -4.42 -8.55 -6.48
C VAL A 102 -4.51 -7.07 -6.80
N SER A 103 -3.41 -6.34 -6.60
CA SER A 103 -3.33 -4.92 -6.94
C SER A 103 -3.38 -4.64 -8.44
N MET A 104 -3.29 -5.66 -9.29
CA MET A 104 -3.18 -5.49 -10.75
C MET A 104 -1.98 -4.63 -11.19
N GLY A 105 -0.92 -4.62 -10.36
CA GLY A 105 0.31 -3.85 -10.61
C GLY A 105 0.31 -2.42 -10.05
N THR A 106 -0.76 -1.96 -9.42
CA THR A 106 -0.83 -0.60 -8.88
C THR A 106 0.14 -0.36 -7.72
N VAL A 107 0.66 -1.41 -7.07
CA VAL A 107 1.77 -1.31 -6.10
C VAL A 107 3.06 -0.73 -6.70
N PHE A 108 3.20 -0.73 -8.02
CA PHE A 108 4.32 -0.11 -8.74
C PHE A 108 4.01 1.30 -9.25
N GLN A 109 2.75 1.77 -9.10
CA GLN A 109 2.27 3.05 -9.61
C GLN A 109 2.05 4.05 -8.47
N VAL A 110 1.38 3.61 -7.40
CA VAL A 110 1.11 4.46 -6.23
C VAL A 110 2.35 4.47 -5.33
N PRO A 111 2.93 5.64 -5.01
CA PRO A 111 4.03 5.75 -4.05
C PRO A 111 3.65 5.17 -2.69
N TRP A 112 4.56 4.46 -2.05
CA TRP A 112 4.31 3.90 -0.73
C TRP A 112 5.59 3.68 0.08
N THR A 113 5.43 3.61 1.40
CA THR A 113 6.50 3.23 2.33
C THR A 113 5.92 2.70 3.64
N PHE A 114 6.78 2.10 4.47
CA PHE A 114 6.44 1.76 5.84
C PHE A 114 6.84 2.89 6.80
N PHE A 115 6.10 3.04 7.90
CA PHE A 115 6.63 3.73 9.07
C PHE A 115 7.84 2.94 9.61
N ASP A 116 8.95 3.63 9.83
CA ASP A 116 10.15 3.00 10.39
C ASP A 116 9.93 2.74 11.88
N LYS A 117 9.71 1.48 12.27
CA LYS A 117 9.46 1.08 13.66
C LYS A 117 10.56 1.44 14.66
N LYS A 118 11.75 1.80 14.17
CA LYS A 118 12.88 2.24 15.03
C LYS A 118 12.83 3.73 15.32
N LYS A 119 12.09 4.49 14.53
CA LYS A 119 12.05 5.95 14.59
C LYS A 119 10.67 6.49 14.99
N VAL A 120 9.62 5.74 14.67
CA VAL A 120 8.23 6.23 14.79
C VAL A 120 7.37 5.12 15.38
N SER A 121 6.84 5.34 16.55
CA SER A 121 5.80 4.48 17.14
C SER A 121 4.43 4.83 16.56
N TRP A 122 3.63 3.81 16.32
CA TRP A 122 2.24 3.98 15.87
C TRP A 122 1.27 3.67 17.02
N PRO A 123 0.19 4.44 17.24
CA PRO A 123 -0.26 5.56 16.38
C PRO A 123 0.33 6.93 16.76
N ASP A 124 0.81 7.15 17.99
CA ASP A 124 1.07 8.47 18.53
C ASP A 124 2.05 9.29 17.70
N GLU A 125 3.29 8.82 17.56
CA GLU A 125 4.31 9.54 16.78
C GLU A 125 4.01 9.52 15.29
N GLY A 126 3.38 8.44 14.78
CA GLY A 126 3.01 8.34 13.38
C GLY A 126 1.94 9.36 12.99
N ILE A 127 0.90 9.51 13.78
CA ILE A 127 -0.16 10.51 13.58
C ILE A 127 0.39 11.92 13.78
N GLN A 128 1.25 12.12 14.80
CA GLN A 128 1.89 13.41 15.03
C GLN A 128 2.75 13.84 13.83
N LEU A 129 3.54 12.93 13.26
CA LEU A 129 4.33 13.18 12.06
C LEU A 129 3.45 13.62 10.88
N LEU A 130 2.30 12.96 10.68
CA LEU A 130 1.35 13.35 9.62
C LEU A 130 0.78 14.74 9.86
N LYS A 131 0.43 15.08 11.11
CA LYS A 131 -0.05 16.42 11.50
C LYS A 131 1.00 17.52 11.26
N GLU A 132 2.27 17.24 11.58
CA GLU A 132 3.40 18.15 11.29
C GLU A 132 3.60 18.39 9.81
N MET A 133 3.23 17.42 8.95
CA MET A 133 3.20 17.54 7.50
C MET A 133 1.93 18.22 6.97
N GLY A 134 1.01 18.62 7.84
CA GLY A 134 -0.24 19.33 7.53
C GLY A 134 -1.41 18.42 7.18
N PHE A 135 -1.34 17.12 7.44
CA PHE A 135 -2.48 16.23 7.24
C PHE A 135 -3.44 16.25 8.43
N GLN A 136 -4.73 16.33 8.13
CA GLN A 136 -5.78 15.88 9.04
C GLN A 136 -5.93 14.36 8.89
N THR A 137 -6.22 13.66 9.98
CA THR A 137 -6.32 12.22 10.02
C THR A 137 -7.75 11.75 10.23
N ALA A 138 -8.19 10.79 9.42
CA ALA A 138 -9.55 10.27 9.44
C ALA A 138 -9.54 8.75 9.65
N ALA A 139 -9.98 8.28 10.80
CA ALA A 139 -10.12 6.86 11.12
C ALA A 139 -11.40 6.30 10.49
N MET A 140 -11.27 5.28 9.61
CA MET A 140 -12.42 4.56 9.07
C MET A 140 -12.93 3.57 10.11
N ALA A 141 -13.91 4.00 10.91
CA ALA A 141 -14.47 3.22 11.98
C ALA A 141 -15.93 3.62 12.28
N LEU A 142 -16.73 2.65 12.70
CA LEU A 142 -18.12 2.88 13.10
C LEU A 142 -18.17 3.18 14.60
N THR A 143 -18.28 4.47 14.94
CA THR A 143 -18.53 4.95 16.30
C THR A 143 -19.73 5.88 16.30
N ASP A 144 -20.27 6.18 17.50
CA ASP A 144 -21.45 7.05 17.63
C ASP A 144 -21.18 8.47 17.09
N ASP A 145 -19.93 8.94 17.21
CA ASP A 145 -19.49 10.27 16.80
C ASP A 145 -18.95 10.30 15.36
N SER A 146 -19.11 9.22 14.58
CA SER A 146 -18.61 9.16 13.21
C SER A 146 -19.35 10.11 12.28
N VAL A 147 -18.60 10.93 11.54
CA VAL A 147 -19.14 11.75 10.45
C VAL A 147 -19.30 10.92 9.18
N SER A 148 -20.14 11.38 8.27
CA SER A 148 -20.25 10.76 6.95
C SER A 148 -19.01 11.07 6.08
N ILE A 149 -18.64 10.17 5.17
CA ILE A 149 -17.52 10.40 4.27
C ILE A 149 -17.71 11.63 3.35
N ASP A 150 -18.95 12.07 3.16
CA ASP A 150 -19.31 13.27 2.40
C ASP A 150 -19.48 14.52 3.28
N ASP A 151 -19.04 14.47 4.55
CA ASP A 151 -19.05 15.64 5.43
C ASP A 151 -18.27 16.81 4.80
N LYS A 152 -18.88 18.00 4.85
CA LYS A 152 -18.34 19.18 4.17
C LYS A 152 -17.01 19.64 4.76
N ASN A 153 -16.80 19.51 6.07
CA ASN A 153 -15.54 19.89 6.70
C ASN A 153 -14.44 18.91 6.32
N LEU A 154 -14.74 17.60 6.41
CA LEU A 154 -13.81 16.55 5.98
C LEU A 154 -13.40 16.73 4.51
N MET A 155 -14.35 17.00 3.62
CA MET A 155 -14.09 17.20 2.19
C MET A 155 -13.30 18.48 1.88
N ALA A 156 -13.40 19.50 2.76
CA ALA A 156 -12.69 20.76 2.61
C ALA A 156 -11.23 20.72 3.07
N GLU A 157 -10.83 19.66 3.77
CA GLU A 157 -9.45 19.52 4.25
C GLU A 157 -8.46 19.54 3.10
N GLU A 158 -7.43 20.37 3.21
CA GLU A 158 -6.41 20.50 2.15
C GLU A 158 -5.62 19.21 2.01
N LYS A 159 -5.21 18.62 3.14
CA LYS A 159 -4.50 17.35 3.20
C LYS A 159 -5.21 16.38 4.12
N LEU A 160 -5.51 15.19 3.64
CA LEU A 160 -6.25 14.17 4.39
C LEU A 160 -5.55 12.82 4.33
N ALA A 161 -5.32 12.21 5.50
CA ALA A 161 -4.84 10.85 5.67
C ALA A 161 -5.98 9.95 6.15
N ILE A 162 -6.42 9.02 5.32
CA ILE A 162 -7.47 8.05 5.64
C ILE A 162 -6.81 6.81 6.25
N VAL A 163 -7.13 6.51 7.51
CA VAL A 163 -6.57 5.38 8.25
C VAL A 163 -7.51 4.18 8.17
N LEU A 164 -7.01 3.07 7.67
CA LEU A 164 -7.73 1.82 7.41
C LEU A 164 -7.17 0.71 8.31
N GLY A 165 -8.04 0.02 9.03
CA GLY A 165 -7.69 -1.11 9.89
C GLY A 165 -7.83 -2.47 9.21
N THR A 166 -7.79 -3.53 10.02
CA THR A 166 -7.99 -4.91 9.59
C THR A 166 -9.46 -5.19 9.28
N GLU A 167 -9.73 -6.22 8.47
CA GLU A 167 -11.08 -6.62 8.07
C GLU A 167 -11.95 -7.09 9.25
N GLY A 168 -11.37 -7.74 10.25
CA GLY A 168 -12.12 -8.29 11.38
C GLY A 168 -12.21 -7.37 12.58
N GLU A 169 -11.05 -6.86 13.04
CA GLU A 169 -10.96 -6.07 14.27
C GLU A 169 -11.03 -4.56 14.02
N GLY A 170 -10.90 -4.14 12.77
CA GLY A 170 -10.86 -2.72 12.39
C GLY A 170 -9.59 -2.02 12.88
N LEU A 171 -9.73 -0.77 13.30
CA LEU A 171 -8.67 0.06 13.88
C LEU A 171 -8.60 -0.13 15.41
N ALA A 172 -7.40 -0.01 15.95
CA ALA A 172 -7.22 0.03 17.40
C ALA A 172 -7.97 1.23 18.00
N LYS A 173 -8.58 1.03 19.18
CA LYS A 173 -9.31 2.11 19.87
C LYS A 173 -8.46 3.36 20.11
N HIS A 174 -7.17 3.15 20.42
CA HIS A 174 -6.24 4.24 20.61
C HIS A 174 -5.99 5.02 19.31
N THR A 175 -5.86 4.35 18.18
CA THR A 175 -5.73 4.99 16.85
C THR A 175 -6.96 5.84 16.53
N ILE A 176 -8.16 5.30 16.76
CA ILE A 176 -9.42 6.04 16.56
C ILE A 176 -9.45 7.31 17.42
N ALA A 177 -9.07 7.20 18.70
CA ALA A 177 -9.06 8.33 19.63
C ALA A 177 -7.98 9.40 19.31
N THR A 178 -6.91 9.04 18.59
CA THR A 178 -5.82 9.94 18.26
C THR A 178 -6.06 10.68 16.93
N CYS A 179 -6.89 10.13 16.05
CA CYS A 179 -7.28 10.76 14.77
C CYS A 179 -8.18 11.99 14.99
N ASP A 180 -8.15 12.91 14.03
CA ASP A 180 -8.94 14.15 14.06
C ASP A 180 -10.42 13.91 13.73
N TYR A 181 -10.70 12.92 12.88
CA TYR A 181 -12.03 12.50 12.45
C TYR A 181 -12.21 10.99 12.62
N THR A 182 -13.44 10.59 12.91
CA THR A 182 -13.91 9.22 12.72
C THR A 182 -14.98 9.24 11.63
N VAL A 183 -14.86 8.35 10.65
CA VAL A 183 -15.63 8.39 9.38
C VAL A 183 -16.31 7.05 9.11
N LYS A 184 -17.56 7.11 8.63
CA LYS A 184 -18.39 5.96 8.22
C LYS A 184 -18.98 6.13 6.83
#